data_3d8bbc3ef1be4a5b5a58969ab90fff95
#
_entry.id   3d8bbc3ef1be4a5b5a58969ab90fff95
#
_cell.length_a   1.000
_cell.length_b   1.000
_cell.length_c   1.000
_cell.angle_alpha   90.00
_cell.angle_beta   90.00
_cell.angle_gamma   90.00
#
_symmetry.space_group_name_H-M   'P 1'
#
loop_
_entity.id
_entity.type
_entity.pdbx_description
1 polymer ?
#
loop_
_entity_poly.entity_id
_entity_poly.type
_entity_poly.pdbx_seq_one_letter_code
_entity_poly.pdbx_strand_id
1 'polypeptide(L)'
;YTFQKIRLPILEPHEISEETQTHHQKNAAELAQLCRRQGGAWVKAAQFLSCQGDWLPATYVEQLAELQDQAPSVSWGEIEKKLFQCYGAEWKLRFDAVEQVPLATASIAQVHRAKTRGGSLIALKIQLPNASEKIEADLLFFKRIAPLLQRWAEGWNVEQTLEELSTSIRQELDYYHEAANLTKFLALYEAEEWVFPLLIPDLLSREVLAMSFVEGQPLRHFLADVPSAAEPLLQALVRSFINQIFVTGLFHADPHPGNFFVTPQGKLALLDFGAVAQLTDSECEAYRNVLVALFNRQQSEFDLLLRKAGFDVPNGQLLLELLFERDPAEFEGLSQMETHMRIMRRAEVKIPDNFVMMGRVLISIGGLLKQYKVKVDLQELALYLMMEVARKAS
;
A
#
# COMPACT_ATOMS: atom_id res chain seq x y z
N TYR A 1 -33.64 -20.53 5.40
CA TYR A 1 -32.68 -19.42 5.49
C TYR A 1 -33.11 -18.37 4.49
N THR A 2 -33.81 -17.36 4.94
CA THR A 2 -34.24 -16.20 4.16
C THR A 2 -33.02 -15.29 4.03
N PHE A 3 -32.36 -15.33 2.86
CA PHE A 3 -31.40 -14.29 2.49
C PHE A 3 -32.20 -13.01 2.28
N GLN A 4 -32.23 -12.14 3.29
CA GLN A 4 -32.67 -10.77 3.06
C GLN A 4 -31.70 -10.17 2.02
N LYS A 5 -32.28 -9.59 0.95
CA LYS A 5 -31.54 -8.79 -0.02
C LYS A 5 -30.68 -7.81 0.74
N ILE A 6 -29.37 -8.02 0.71
CA ILE A 6 -28.42 -7.01 1.15
C ILE A 6 -28.46 -5.94 0.04
N ARG A 7 -29.45 -5.05 0.13
CA ARG A 7 -29.24 -3.72 -0.43
C ARG A 7 -28.13 -3.17 0.42
N LEU A 8 -26.98 -2.90 -0.17
CA LEU A 8 -25.94 -2.06 0.41
C LEU A 8 -26.31 -0.60 0.08
N PRO A 9 -27.23 0.04 0.83
CA PRO A 9 -27.34 1.48 0.73
C PRO A 9 -26.12 2.03 1.47
N ILE A 10 -25.57 3.09 0.96
CA ILE A 10 -24.70 4.00 1.73
C ILE A 10 -25.61 4.61 2.80
N LEU A 11 -25.90 3.85 3.86
CA LEU A 11 -26.66 4.33 5.00
C LEU A 11 -25.69 5.01 5.96
N GLU A 12 -26.01 6.23 6.35
CA GLU A 12 -25.33 6.89 7.45
C GLU A 12 -25.40 5.98 8.70
N PRO A 13 -24.34 5.92 9.53
CA PRO A 13 -24.26 4.98 10.67
C PRO A 13 -25.43 5.03 11.65
N HIS A 14 -26.17 6.12 11.70
CA HIS A 14 -27.34 6.34 12.58
C HIS A 14 -28.66 5.78 12.00
N GLU A 15 -28.68 5.31 10.74
CA GLU A 15 -29.88 4.73 10.11
C GLU A 15 -29.90 3.19 10.18
N ILE A 16 -28.82 2.59 10.66
CA ILE A 16 -28.69 1.12 10.79
C ILE A 16 -29.16 0.72 12.18
N SER A 17 -30.14 -0.19 12.28
CA SER A 17 -30.54 -0.74 13.58
C SER A 17 -29.37 -1.44 14.27
N GLU A 18 -29.29 -1.41 15.60
CA GLU A 18 -28.24 -2.10 16.39
C GLU A 18 -28.13 -3.58 16.02
N GLU A 19 -29.25 -4.23 15.72
CA GLU A 19 -29.30 -5.62 15.31
C GLU A 19 -28.61 -5.85 13.95
N THR A 20 -28.82 -4.93 12.99
CA THR A 20 -28.16 -4.97 11.66
C THR A 20 -26.66 -4.72 11.79
N GLN A 21 -26.25 -3.80 12.65
CA GLN A 21 -24.84 -3.50 12.91
C GLN A 21 -24.13 -4.69 13.55
N THR A 22 -24.76 -5.36 14.51
CA THR A 22 -24.23 -6.58 15.13
C THR A 22 -24.07 -7.72 14.12
N HIS A 23 -25.02 -7.86 13.20
CA HIS A 23 -24.91 -8.83 12.09
C HIS A 23 -23.75 -8.54 11.16
N HIS A 24 -23.55 -7.26 10.78
CA HIS A 24 -22.41 -6.88 9.95
C HIS A 24 -21.08 -7.13 10.64
N GLN A 25 -20.95 -6.83 11.94
CA GLN A 25 -19.74 -7.10 12.71
C GLN A 25 -19.40 -8.60 12.72
N LYS A 26 -20.38 -9.45 12.98
CA LYS A 26 -20.21 -10.91 12.99
C LYS A 26 -19.79 -11.44 11.62
N ASN A 27 -20.49 -11.01 10.56
CA ASN A 27 -20.21 -11.46 9.19
C ASN A 27 -18.82 -10.97 8.72
N ALA A 28 -18.42 -9.75 9.06
CA ALA A 28 -17.09 -9.21 8.74
C ALA A 28 -15.99 -10.02 9.43
N ALA A 29 -16.16 -10.35 10.72
CA ALA A 29 -15.22 -11.18 11.46
C ALA A 29 -15.12 -12.61 10.89
N GLU A 30 -16.24 -13.23 10.51
CA GLU A 30 -16.26 -14.55 9.87
C GLU A 30 -15.57 -14.54 8.51
N LEU A 31 -15.78 -13.48 7.70
CA LEU A 31 -15.12 -13.31 6.41
C LEU A 31 -13.60 -13.12 6.61
N ALA A 32 -13.18 -12.26 7.53
CA ALA A 32 -11.77 -12.06 7.85
C ALA A 32 -11.11 -13.37 8.33
N GLN A 33 -11.80 -14.15 9.16
CA GLN A 33 -11.31 -15.44 9.61
C GLN A 33 -11.20 -16.45 8.44
N LEU A 34 -12.15 -16.45 7.51
CA LEU A 34 -12.09 -17.29 6.30
C LEU A 34 -10.86 -16.91 5.47
N CYS A 35 -10.68 -15.62 5.16
CA CYS A 35 -9.52 -15.13 4.41
C CYS A 35 -8.19 -15.52 5.09
N ARG A 36 -8.11 -15.36 6.41
CA ARG A 36 -6.91 -15.73 7.19
C ARG A 36 -6.62 -17.25 7.12
N ARG A 37 -7.66 -18.10 7.15
CA ARG A 37 -7.48 -19.55 7.03
C ARG A 37 -7.03 -19.99 5.65
N GLN A 38 -7.56 -19.37 4.60
CA GLN A 38 -7.22 -19.70 3.22
C GLN A 38 -5.84 -19.16 2.83
N GLY A 39 -5.45 -17.98 3.36
CA GLY A 39 -4.19 -17.31 3.03
C GLY A 39 -4.11 -16.89 1.56
N GLY A 40 -2.89 -16.58 1.07
CA GLY A 40 -2.62 -16.32 -0.35
C GLY A 40 -3.58 -15.33 -1.00
N ALA A 41 -4.23 -15.72 -2.10
CA ALA A 41 -5.14 -14.87 -2.86
C ALA A 41 -6.34 -14.35 -2.05
N TRP A 42 -6.79 -15.07 -1.01
CA TRP A 42 -7.90 -14.64 -0.16
C TRP A 42 -7.51 -13.45 0.73
N VAL A 43 -6.30 -13.46 1.29
CA VAL A 43 -5.80 -12.32 2.08
C VAL A 43 -5.60 -11.11 1.16
N LYS A 44 -5.02 -11.30 -0.02
CA LYS A 44 -4.84 -10.24 -1.01
C LYS A 44 -6.18 -9.67 -1.53
N ALA A 45 -7.17 -10.54 -1.77
CA ALA A 45 -8.51 -10.11 -2.12
C ALA A 45 -9.15 -9.29 -1.00
N ALA A 46 -9.00 -9.70 0.25
CA ALA A 46 -9.51 -8.97 1.39
C ALA A 46 -8.83 -7.61 1.57
N GLN A 47 -7.50 -7.55 1.43
CA GLN A 47 -6.74 -6.30 1.44
C GLN A 47 -7.14 -5.37 0.29
N PHE A 48 -7.30 -5.91 -0.92
CA PHE A 48 -7.77 -5.17 -2.08
C PHE A 48 -9.17 -4.60 -1.84
N LEU A 49 -10.11 -5.41 -1.36
CA LEU A 49 -11.48 -5.00 -1.06
C LEU A 49 -11.56 -3.98 0.08
N SER A 50 -10.70 -4.09 1.11
CA SER A 50 -10.65 -3.09 2.20
C SER A 50 -10.24 -1.70 1.71
N CYS A 51 -9.57 -1.63 0.58
CA CYS A 51 -9.18 -0.39 -0.06
C CYS A 51 -10.29 0.20 -0.95
N GLN A 52 -11.32 -0.58 -1.26
CA GLN A 52 -12.50 -0.18 -2.04
C GLN A 52 -13.64 0.26 -1.10
N GLY A 53 -13.35 1.16 -0.18
CA GLY A 53 -14.25 1.55 0.92
C GLY A 53 -15.63 2.09 0.51
N ASP A 54 -15.87 2.29 -0.79
CA ASP A 54 -17.17 2.71 -1.32
C ASP A 54 -18.17 1.55 -1.47
N TRP A 55 -17.68 0.30 -1.45
CA TRP A 55 -18.47 -0.89 -1.74
C TRP A 55 -18.80 -1.71 -0.49
N LEU A 56 -18.03 -1.55 0.57
CA LEU A 56 -18.19 -2.31 1.80
C LEU A 56 -18.52 -1.39 2.98
N PRO A 57 -19.42 -1.81 3.87
CA PRO A 57 -19.62 -1.12 5.14
C PRO A 57 -18.30 -0.98 5.91
N ALA A 58 -18.11 0.12 6.64
CA ALA A 58 -16.88 0.43 7.36
C ALA A 58 -16.38 -0.74 8.24
N THR A 59 -17.31 -1.47 8.86
CA THR A 59 -17.02 -2.64 9.68
C THR A 59 -16.26 -3.75 8.92
N TYR A 60 -16.57 -3.97 7.64
CA TYR A 60 -15.83 -4.93 6.81
C TYR A 60 -14.47 -4.39 6.44
N VAL A 61 -14.41 -3.11 6.04
CA VAL A 61 -13.15 -2.43 5.70
C VAL A 61 -12.16 -2.54 6.85
N GLU A 62 -12.57 -2.22 8.09
CA GLU A 62 -11.75 -2.31 9.28
C GLU A 62 -11.23 -3.72 9.53
N GLN A 63 -12.13 -4.72 9.53
CA GLN A 63 -11.77 -6.12 9.79
C GLN A 63 -10.87 -6.73 8.70
N LEU A 64 -11.08 -6.36 7.44
CA LEU A 64 -10.28 -6.84 6.32
C LEU A 64 -8.92 -6.12 6.23
N ALA A 65 -8.85 -4.84 6.59
CA ALA A 65 -7.61 -4.09 6.64
C ALA A 65 -6.64 -4.60 7.74
N GLU A 66 -7.17 -5.22 8.81
CA GLU A 66 -6.36 -5.85 9.86
C GLU A 66 -5.71 -7.18 9.44
N LEU A 67 -6.08 -7.72 8.26
CA LEU A 67 -5.50 -8.96 7.79
C LEU A 67 -4.02 -8.73 7.42
N GLN A 68 -3.15 -9.23 8.27
CA GLN A 68 -1.72 -9.20 8.02
C GLN A 68 -1.33 -10.26 7.00
N ASP A 69 -0.36 -9.93 6.19
CA ASP A 69 0.18 -10.78 5.14
C ASP A 69 1.15 -11.83 5.72
N GLN A 70 0.67 -12.62 6.69
CA GLN A 70 1.47 -13.64 7.36
C GLN A 70 0.94 -15.04 7.01
N ALA A 71 1.81 -15.83 6.37
CA ALA A 71 1.58 -17.26 6.23
C ALA A 71 2.38 -18.05 7.29
N PRO A 72 1.93 -19.24 7.68
CA PRO A 72 2.76 -20.15 8.44
C PRO A 72 4.07 -20.44 7.69
N SER A 73 5.19 -20.47 8.41
CA SER A 73 6.46 -20.85 7.80
C SER A 73 6.41 -22.29 7.31
N VAL A 74 6.95 -22.55 6.12
CA VAL A 74 7.17 -23.89 5.62
C VAL A 74 8.54 -24.41 6.09
N SER A 75 8.73 -25.72 6.03
CA SER A 75 9.98 -26.35 6.45
C SER A 75 11.14 -25.95 5.55
N TRP A 76 12.35 -25.94 6.12
CA TRP A 76 13.57 -25.70 5.33
C TRP A 76 13.69 -26.66 4.15
N GLY A 77 13.32 -27.93 4.30
CA GLY A 77 13.39 -28.90 3.21
C GLY A 77 12.52 -28.54 2.00
N GLU A 78 11.41 -27.83 2.22
CA GLU A 78 10.56 -27.33 1.13
C GLU A 78 11.20 -26.10 0.44
N ILE A 79 11.79 -25.20 1.22
CA ILE A 79 12.56 -24.05 0.68
C ILE A 79 13.79 -24.55 -0.10
N GLU A 80 14.50 -25.56 0.42
CA GLU A 80 15.64 -26.17 -0.27
C GLU A 80 15.24 -26.76 -1.63
N LYS A 81 14.10 -27.42 -1.71
CA LYS A 81 13.53 -27.91 -2.99
C LYS A 81 13.23 -26.77 -3.95
N LYS A 82 12.68 -25.66 -3.45
CA LYS A 82 12.39 -24.48 -4.27
C LYS A 82 13.69 -23.85 -4.81
N LEU A 83 14.73 -23.72 -3.99
CA LEU A 83 16.06 -23.25 -4.42
C LEU A 83 16.67 -24.19 -5.47
N PHE A 84 16.52 -25.50 -5.29
CA PHE A 84 16.93 -26.46 -6.29
C PHE A 84 16.20 -26.30 -7.63
N GLN A 85 14.89 -26.05 -7.59
CA GLN A 85 14.08 -25.82 -8.79
C GLN A 85 14.53 -24.55 -9.52
N CYS A 86 14.83 -23.47 -8.78
CA CYS A 86 15.20 -22.18 -9.37
C CYS A 86 16.65 -22.14 -9.89
N TYR A 87 17.58 -22.81 -9.20
CA TYR A 87 19.02 -22.66 -9.46
C TYR A 87 19.71 -23.96 -9.89
N GLY A 88 19.00 -25.09 -9.93
CA GLY A 88 19.55 -26.40 -10.30
C GLY A 88 20.33 -27.10 -9.18
N ALA A 89 20.98 -28.20 -9.53
CA ALA A 89 21.68 -29.08 -8.57
C ALA A 89 22.83 -28.38 -7.81
N GLU A 90 23.44 -27.41 -8.45
CA GLU A 90 24.60 -26.69 -7.91
C GLU A 90 24.21 -25.43 -7.12
N TRP A 91 22.93 -25.25 -6.74
CA TRP A 91 22.47 -24.07 -6.04
C TRP A 91 23.27 -23.76 -4.76
N LYS A 92 23.72 -24.79 -4.03
CA LYS A 92 24.55 -24.64 -2.82
C LYS A 92 25.91 -23.98 -3.11
N LEU A 93 26.41 -24.11 -4.33
CA LEU A 93 27.68 -23.49 -4.71
C LEU A 93 27.59 -21.97 -4.90
N ARG A 94 26.37 -21.41 -4.92
CA ARG A 94 26.14 -19.96 -5.02
C ARG A 94 26.29 -19.25 -3.69
N PHE A 95 26.24 -19.98 -2.57
CA PHE A 95 26.24 -19.44 -1.21
C PHE A 95 27.34 -20.04 -0.35
N ASP A 96 27.89 -19.28 0.58
CA ASP A 96 28.70 -19.80 1.70
C ASP A 96 27.79 -20.40 2.77
N ALA A 97 26.66 -19.74 3.03
CA ALA A 97 25.65 -20.19 3.98
C ALA A 97 24.28 -19.63 3.63
N VAL A 98 23.23 -20.38 3.97
CA VAL A 98 21.84 -19.91 4.01
C VAL A 98 21.25 -20.29 5.36
N GLU A 99 20.71 -19.33 6.08
CA GLU A 99 20.07 -19.59 7.38
C GLU A 99 18.75 -20.33 7.15
N GLN A 100 18.57 -21.43 7.88
CA GLN A 100 17.39 -22.29 7.70
C GLN A 100 16.14 -21.73 8.37
N VAL A 101 16.32 -20.90 9.41
CA VAL A 101 15.22 -20.19 10.06
C VAL A 101 14.94 -18.93 9.28
N PRO A 102 13.67 -18.71 8.83
CA PRO A 102 13.34 -17.50 8.10
C PRO A 102 13.43 -16.26 9.00
N LEU A 103 13.87 -15.13 8.45
CA LEU A 103 13.79 -13.81 9.07
C LEU A 103 12.35 -13.31 9.15
N ALA A 104 11.57 -13.59 8.12
CA ALA A 104 10.17 -13.19 8.00
C ALA A 104 9.41 -14.16 7.10
N THR A 105 8.09 -14.16 7.28
CA THR A 105 7.14 -14.88 6.42
C THR A 105 6.10 -13.89 5.89
N ALA A 106 5.75 -14.03 4.62
CA ALA A 106 4.67 -13.30 3.95
C ALA A 106 3.64 -14.28 3.41
N SER A 107 2.51 -13.81 2.86
CA SER A 107 1.44 -14.68 2.34
C SER A 107 1.90 -15.70 1.32
N ILE A 108 2.89 -15.34 0.52
CA ILE A 108 3.38 -16.15 -0.61
C ILE A 108 4.89 -16.39 -0.57
N ALA A 109 5.60 -15.93 0.46
CA ALA A 109 7.06 -15.96 0.51
C ALA A 109 7.63 -16.17 1.92
N GLN A 110 8.87 -16.63 1.99
CA GLN A 110 9.73 -16.54 3.16
C GLN A 110 11.00 -15.77 2.81
N VAL A 111 11.52 -15.02 3.78
CA VAL A 111 12.79 -14.31 3.65
C VAL A 111 13.83 -14.99 4.51
N HIS A 112 14.95 -15.38 3.91
CA HIS A 112 16.07 -16.01 4.59
C HIS A 112 17.31 -15.16 4.47
N ARG A 113 18.13 -15.10 5.52
CA ARG A 113 19.47 -14.51 5.45
C ARG A 113 20.42 -15.51 4.81
N ALA A 114 21.25 -15.00 3.91
CA ALA A 114 22.27 -15.81 3.27
C ALA A 114 23.60 -15.03 3.17
N LYS A 115 24.67 -15.76 2.93
CA LYS A 115 26.00 -15.22 2.64
C LYS A 115 26.44 -15.72 1.28
N THR A 116 26.78 -14.78 0.40
CA THR A 116 27.30 -15.12 -0.93
C THR A 116 28.71 -15.65 -0.84
N ARG A 117 29.23 -16.28 -1.91
CA ARG A 117 30.65 -16.72 -2.02
C ARG A 117 31.64 -15.58 -1.85
N GLY A 118 31.25 -14.36 -2.14
CA GLY A 118 32.08 -13.17 -1.90
C GLY A 118 32.02 -12.63 -0.47
N GLY A 119 31.32 -13.32 0.45
CA GLY A 119 31.20 -12.94 1.85
C GLY A 119 30.12 -11.89 2.14
N SER A 120 29.42 -11.38 1.15
CA SER A 120 28.36 -10.38 1.33
C SER A 120 27.12 -10.99 1.94
N LEU A 121 26.52 -10.31 2.94
CA LEU A 121 25.22 -10.68 3.50
C LEU A 121 24.10 -10.23 2.58
N ILE A 122 23.15 -11.14 2.32
CA ILE A 122 21.99 -10.91 1.47
C ILE A 122 20.70 -11.41 2.13
N ALA A 123 19.57 -10.86 1.71
CA ALA A 123 18.24 -11.36 1.98
C ALA A 123 17.74 -12.09 0.73
N LEU A 124 17.28 -13.33 0.91
CA LEU A 124 16.64 -14.14 -0.12
C LEU A 124 15.14 -14.18 0.16
N LYS A 125 14.32 -13.49 -0.63
CA LYS A 125 12.86 -13.59 -0.63
C LYS A 125 12.51 -14.72 -1.61
N ILE A 126 11.98 -15.82 -1.06
CA ILE A 126 11.74 -17.08 -1.79
C ILE A 126 10.26 -17.36 -1.74
N GLN A 127 9.62 -17.57 -2.90
CA GLN A 127 8.21 -17.93 -2.96
C GLN A 127 7.96 -19.29 -2.29
N LEU A 128 6.83 -19.37 -1.59
CA LEU A 128 6.40 -20.63 -0.98
C LEU A 128 6.13 -21.68 -2.07
N PRO A 129 6.40 -22.96 -1.80
CA PRO A 129 6.06 -24.05 -2.71
C PRO A 129 4.58 -24.03 -3.08
N ASN A 130 4.30 -24.23 -4.37
CA ASN A 130 2.94 -24.26 -4.93
C ASN A 130 2.12 -22.96 -4.73
N ALA A 131 2.77 -21.82 -4.41
CA ALA A 131 2.07 -20.56 -4.24
C ALA A 131 1.34 -20.15 -5.52
N SER A 132 1.98 -20.28 -6.68
CA SER A 132 1.40 -19.94 -7.97
C SER A 132 0.18 -20.81 -8.30
N GLU A 133 0.29 -22.12 -8.14
CA GLU A 133 -0.78 -23.08 -8.42
C GLU A 133 -2.00 -22.85 -7.50
N LYS A 134 -1.74 -22.62 -6.21
CA LYS A 134 -2.79 -22.32 -5.24
C LYS A 134 -3.51 -21.03 -5.58
N ILE A 135 -2.76 -19.97 -5.90
CA ILE A 135 -3.33 -18.67 -6.26
C ILE A 135 -4.16 -18.76 -7.54
N GLU A 136 -3.68 -19.45 -8.59
CA GLU A 136 -4.46 -19.62 -9.81
C GLU A 136 -5.74 -20.41 -9.57
N ALA A 137 -5.73 -21.41 -8.68
CA ALA A 137 -6.94 -22.14 -8.29
C ALA A 137 -7.94 -21.24 -7.54
N ASP A 138 -7.45 -20.39 -6.63
CA ASP A 138 -8.26 -19.41 -5.90
C ASP A 138 -8.86 -18.35 -6.84
N LEU A 139 -8.08 -17.83 -7.78
CA LEU A 139 -8.56 -16.87 -8.79
C LEU A 139 -9.61 -17.48 -9.71
N LEU A 140 -9.45 -18.75 -10.10
CA LEU A 140 -10.48 -19.49 -10.85
C LEU A 140 -11.76 -19.64 -10.04
N PHE A 141 -11.65 -19.91 -8.74
CA PHE A 141 -12.81 -19.97 -7.85
C PHE A 141 -13.51 -18.61 -7.80
N PHE A 142 -12.79 -17.50 -7.60
CA PHE A 142 -13.37 -16.16 -7.60
C PHE A 142 -14.09 -15.84 -8.93
N LYS A 143 -13.48 -16.16 -10.07
CA LYS A 143 -14.11 -15.99 -11.40
C LYS A 143 -15.41 -16.79 -11.54
N ARG A 144 -15.50 -17.99 -10.97
CA ARG A 144 -16.73 -18.82 -11.00
C ARG A 144 -17.87 -18.25 -10.17
N ILE A 145 -17.55 -17.62 -9.03
CA ILE A 145 -18.59 -17.03 -8.17
C ILE A 145 -18.93 -15.57 -8.55
N ALA A 146 -18.12 -14.89 -9.38
CA ALA A 146 -18.32 -13.51 -9.77
C ALA A 146 -19.73 -13.22 -10.35
N PRO A 147 -20.32 -14.04 -11.25
CA PRO A 147 -21.66 -13.79 -11.77
C PRO A 147 -22.75 -13.88 -10.68
N LEU A 148 -22.50 -14.67 -9.63
CA LEU A 148 -23.41 -14.76 -8.49
C LEU A 148 -23.29 -13.48 -7.63
N LEU A 149 -22.06 -13.05 -7.35
CA LEU A 149 -21.79 -11.81 -6.60
C LEU A 149 -22.33 -10.58 -7.33
N GLN A 150 -22.21 -10.53 -8.68
CA GLN A 150 -22.72 -9.43 -9.50
C GLN A 150 -24.22 -9.20 -9.33
N ARG A 151 -25.01 -10.25 -9.05
CA ARG A 151 -26.47 -10.14 -8.81
C ARG A 151 -26.81 -9.39 -7.52
N TRP A 152 -25.86 -9.31 -6.59
CA TRP A 152 -26.04 -8.69 -5.28
C TRP A 152 -25.35 -7.34 -5.17
N ALA A 153 -24.38 -7.08 -6.06
CA ALA A 153 -23.53 -5.91 -6.07
C ALA A 153 -24.07 -4.85 -7.07
N GLU A 154 -25.18 -4.21 -6.74
CA GLU A 154 -25.76 -3.12 -7.57
C GLU A 154 -24.74 -1.96 -7.65
N GLY A 155 -24.43 -1.53 -8.88
CA GLY A 155 -23.49 -0.42 -9.13
C GLY A 155 -22.00 -0.79 -9.09
N TRP A 156 -21.64 -2.04 -8.75
CA TRP A 156 -20.28 -2.51 -8.73
C TRP A 156 -19.99 -3.50 -9.87
N ASN A 157 -18.94 -3.28 -10.62
CA ASN A 157 -18.48 -4.20 -11.66
C ASN A 157 -17.54 -5.24 -11.06
N VAL A 158 -18.10 -6.34 -10.54
CA VAL A 158 -17.36 -7.44 -9.89
C VAL A 158 -16.34 -8.06 -10.82
N GLU A 159 -16.65 -8.19 -12.11
CA GLU A 159 -15.76 -8.81 -13.09
C GLU A 159 -14.51 -7.96 -13.34
N GLN A 160 -14.68 -6.66 -13.52
CA GLN A 160 -13.55 -5.73 -13.66
C GLN A 160 -12.66 -5.72 -12.39
N THR A 161 -13.26 -5.64 -11.22
CA THR A 161 -12.55 -5.68 -9.94
C THR A 161 -11.75 -6.97 -9.76
N LEU A 162 -12.30 -8.11 -10.15
CA LEU A 162 -11.58 -9.39 -10.12
C LEU A 162 -10.44 -9.46 -11.13
N GLU A 163 -10.55 -8.81 -12.29
CA GLU A 163 -9.48 -8.76 -13.26
C GLU A 163 -8.31 -7.90 -12.75
N GLU A 164 -8.62 -6.74 -12.15
CA GLU A 164 -7.64 -5.86 -11.50
C GLU A 164 -6.92 -6.59 -10.36
N LEU A 165 -7.68 -7.25 -9.48
CA LEU A 165 -7.14 -8.10 -8.40
C LEU A 165 -6.26 -9.22 -8.95
N SER A 166 -6.73 -9.93 -9.97
CA SER A 166 -5.99 -11.04 -10.59
C SER A 166 -4.67 -10.56 -11.18
N THR A 167 -4.67 -9.40 -11.82
CA THR A 167 -3.48 -8.77 -12.39
C THR A 167 -2.49 -8.39 -11.30
N SER A 168 -2.95 -7.74 -10.23
CA SER A 168 -2.12 -7.35 -9.09
C SER A 168 -1.46 -8.56 -8.43
N ILE A 169 -2.23 -9.62 -8.14
CA ILE A 169 -1.69 -10.83 -7.50
C ILE A 169 -0.68 -11.56 -8.41
N ARG A 170 -0.93 -11.61 -9.73
CA ARG A 170 0.03 -12.22 -10.66
C ARG A 170 1.33 -11.45 -10.77
N GLN A 171 1.29 -10.12 -10.64
CA GLN A 171 2.50 -9.30 -10.59
C GLN A 171 3.33 -9.61 -9.33
N GLU A 172 2.69 -9.87 -8.18
CA GLU A 172 3.38 -10.28 -6.96
C GLU A 172 4.04 -11.67 -7.06
N LEU A 173 3.55 -12.54 -7.96
CA LEU A 173 4.14 -13.86 -8.25
C LEU A 173 5.34 -13.79 -9.20
N ASP A 174 5.74 -12.62 -9.64
CA ASP A 174 6.87 -12.45 -10.57
C ASP A 174 7.87 -11.45 -10.01
N TYR A 175 8.94 -11.96 -9.37
CA TYR A 175 9.96 -11.12 -8.77
C TYR A 175 10.80 -10.30 -9.75
N TYR A 176 10.70 -10.56 -11.06
CA TYR A 176 11.25 -9.62 -12.04
C TYR A 176 10.55 -8.26 -11.99
N HIS A 177 9.26 -8.21 -11.65
CA HIS A 177 8.53 -6.97 -11.44
C HIS A 177 9.06 -6.21 -10.21
N GLU A 178 9.21 -6.88 -9.08
CA GLU A 178 9.72 -6.26 -7.85
C GLU A 178 11.18 -5.78 -8.04
N ALA A 179 12.02 -6.57 -8.73
CA ALA A 179 13.38 -6.19 -9.08
C ALA A 179 13.44 -4.96 -10.01
N ALA A 180 12.54 -4.89 -11.00
CA ALA A 180 12.45 -3.74 -11.90
C ALA A 180 12.02 -2.47 -11.14
N ASN A 181 11.08 -2.59 -10.21
CA ASN A 181 10.64 -1.49 -9.35
C ASN A 181 11.78 -1.00 -8.45
N LEU A 182 12.48 -1.91 -7.76
CA LEU A 182 13.66 -1.59 -6.96
C LEU A 182 14.72 -0.85 -7.81
N THR A 183 14.97 -1.32 -9.03
CA THR A 183 15.94 -0.67 -9.92
C THR A 183 15.53 0.75 -10.28
N LYS A 184 14.24 1.01 -10.52
CA LYS A 184 13.72 2.36 -10.76
C LYS A 184 13.89 3.26 -9.53
N PHE A 185 13.63 2.75 -8.33
CA PHE A 185 13.85 3.48 -7.09
C PHE A 185 15.32 3.84 -6.88
N LEU A 186 16.22 2.89 -7.07
CA LEU A 186 17.67 3.12 -6.97
C LEU A 186 18.19 4.15 -7.97
N ALA A 187 17.55 4.28 -9.15
CA ALA A 187 17.94 5.26 -10.16
C ALA A 187 17.44 6.68 -9.86
N LEU A 188 16.34 6.83 -9.10
CA LEU A 188 15.68 8.11 -8.88
C LEU A 188 15.96 8.72 -7.51
N TYR A 189 16.28 7.90 -6.51
CA TYR A 189 16.43 8.36 -5.14
C TYR A 189 17.87 8.18 -4.66
N GLU A 190 18.49 9.28 -4.27
CA GLU A 190 19.82 9.26 -3.67
C GLU A 190 19.76 8.69 -2.24
N ALA A 191 20.79 7.93 -1.86
CA ALA A 191 20.86 7.20 -0.60
C ALA A 191 21.14 8.09 0.64
N GLU A 192 20.93 9.41 0.57
CA GLU A 192 21.26 10.29 1.70
C GLU A 192 20.25 10.17 2.84
N GLU A 193 18.95 10.07 2.53
CA GLU A 193 17.88 10.01 3.53
C GLU A 193 17.34 8.60 3.74
N TRP A 194 17.40 7.76 2.71
CA TRP A 194 16.84 6.41 2.70
C TRP A 194 17.90 5.36 2.40
N VAL A 195 17.70 4.18 2.95
CA VAL A 195 18.45 2.97 2.60
C VAL A 195 17.55 2.04 1.80
N PHE A 196 17.96 1.74 0.58
CA PHE A 196 17.35 0.72 -0.26
C PHE A 196 18.30 -0.47 -0.39
N PRO A 197 17.79 -1.70 -0.40
CA PRO A 197 18.63 -2.85 -0.68
C PRO A 197 19.14 -2.81 -2.13
N LEU A 198 20.32 -3.34 -2.38
CA LEU A 198 20.86 -3.50 -3.73
C LEU A 198 20.41 -4.84 -4.30
N LEU A 199 19.94 -4.85 -5.53
CA LEU A 199 19.60 -6.08 -6.25
C LEU A 199 20.86 -6.92 -6.49
N ILE A 200 20.75 -8.24 -6.36
CA ILE A 200 21.82 -9.20 -6.73
C ILE A 200 21.35 -9.94 -8.02
N PRO A 201 21.66 -9.42 -9.19
CA PRO A 201 21.06 -9.90 -10.45
C PRO A 201 21.37 -11.37 -10.75
N ASP A 202 22.56 -11.86 -10.40
CA ASP A 202 22.98 -13.25 -10.64
C ASP A 202 22.17 -14.29 -9.83
N LEU A 203 21.44 -13.82 -8.81
CA LEU A 203 20.58 -14.63 -7.96
C LEU A 203 19.08 -14.31 -8.14
N LEU A 204 18.75 -13.45 -9.12
CA LEU A 204 17.36 -13.14 -9.43
C LEU A 204 16.75 -14.27 -10.28
N SER A 205 15.56 -14.69 -9.91
CA SER A 205 14.69 -15.54 -10.71
C SER A 205 13.24 -15.11 -10.55
N ARG A 206 12.33 -15.72 -11.30
CA ARG A 206 10.88 -15.42 -11.15
C ARG A 206 10.36 -15.65 -9.74
N GLU A 207 10.94 -16.63 -9.03
CA GLU A 207 10.44 -17.08 -7.71
C GLU A 207 11.43 -16.82 -6.56
N VAL A 208 12.59 -16.25 -6.86
CA VAL A 208 13.59 -15.85 -5.84
C VAL A 208 14.11 -14.46 -6.16
N LEU A 209 13.96 -13.54 -5.20
CA LEU A 209 14.54 -12.20 -5.22
C LEU A 209 15.67 -12.14 -4.19
N ALA A 210 16.86 -11.83 -4.67
CA ALA A 210 18.05 -11.67 -3.84
C ALA A 210 18.44 -10.19 -3.78
N MET A 211 18.60 -9.68 -2.57
CA MET A 211 18.95 -8.29 -2.32
C MET A 211 20.02 -8.20 -1.23
N SER A 212 20.79 -7.10 -1.20
CA SER A 212 21.70 -6.86 -0.10
C SER A 212 20.93 -6.84 1.24
N PHE A 213 21.52 -7.43 2.29
CA PHE A 213 20.91 -7.41 3.61
C PHE A 213 21.03 -6.00 4.22
N VAL A 214 19.90 -5.43 4.61
CA VAL A 214 19.83 -4.15 5.31
C VAL A 214 19.65 -4.44 6.79
N GLU A 215 20.61 -4.03 7.61
CA GLU A 215 20.49 -4.09 9.05
C GLU A 215 19.52 -3.01 9.55
N GLY A 216 18.64 -3.40 10.47
CA GLY A 216 17.66 -2.50 11.05
C GLY A 216 16.55 -3.24 11.77
N GLN A 217 15.65 -2.49 12.35
CA GLN A 217 14.44 -3.04 12.97
C GLN A 217 13.18 -2.38 12.40
N PRO A 218 12.04 -3.06 12.40
CA PRO A 218 10.78 -2.49 11.94
C PRO A 218 10.47 -1.16 12.61
N LEU A 219 10.02 -0.18 11.85
CA LEU A 219 9.72 1.17 12.33
C LEU A 219 8.85 1.17 13.59
N ARG A 220 7.83 0.30 13.64
CA ARG A 220 6.96 0.19 14.83
C ARG A 220 7.71 -0.20 16.09
N HIS A 221 8.64 -1.16 15.99
CA HIS A 221 9.44 -1.61 17.13
C HIS A 221 10.41 -0.52 17.57
N PHE A 222 11.08 0.11 16.59
CA PHE A 222 11.97 1.22 16.88
C PHE A 222 11.27 2.37 17.61
N LEU A 223 10.08 2.77 17.14
CA LEU A 223 9.31 3.86 17.77
C LEU A 223 8.71 3.47 19.13
N ALA A 224 8.49 2.18 19.38
CA ALA A 224 8.12 1.71 20.72
C ALA A 224 9.28 1.84 21.72
N ASP A 225 10.51 1.54 21.26
CA ASP A 225 11.72 1.62 22.09
C ASP A 225 12.22 3.07 22.23
N VAL A 226 12.06 3.91 21.19
CA VAL A 226 12.54 5.30 21.12
C VAL A 226 11.43 6.24 20.66
N PRO A 227 10.41 6.52 21.51
CA PRO A 227 9.27 7.36 21.13
C PRO A 227 9.64 8.78 20.68
N SER A 228 10.74 9.33 21.22
CA SER A 228 11.25 10.66 20.85
C SER A 228 11.73 10.78 19.41
N ALA A 229 12.00 9.65 18.75
CA ALA A 229 12.38 9.62 17.34
C ALA A 229 11.16 9.68 16.37
N ALA A 230 9.94 9.60 16.89
CA ALA A 230 8.74 9.55 16.04
C ALA A 230 8.60 10.81 15.17
N GLU A 231 8.78 11.99 15.75
CA GLU A 231 8.60 13.24 15.01
C GLU A 231 9.59 13.38 13.84
N PRO A 232 10.91 13.32 14.03
CA PRO A 232 11.84 13.49 12.90
C PRO A 232 11.73 12.39 11.85
N LEU A 233 11.51 11.12 12.24
CA LEU A 233 11.40 10.01 11.31
C LEU A 233 10.10 10.09 10.49
N LEU A 234 8.97 10.41 11.11
CA LEU A 234 7.70 10.52 10.39
C LEU A 234 7.63 11.77 9.52
N GLN A 235 8.26 12.87 9.93
CA GLN A 235 8.42 14.05 9.05
C GLN A 235 9.29 13.71 7.82
N ALA A 236 10.40 12.99 8.00
CA ALA A 236 11.24 12.52 6.88
C ALA A 236 10.44 11.57 5.96
N LEU A 237 9.64 10.66 6.53
CA LEU A 237 8.74 9.79 5.78
C LEU A 237 7.77 10.60 4.91
N VAL A 238 7.09 11.60 5.48
CA VAL A 238 6.16 12.48 4.76
C VAL A 238 6.86 13.20 3.63
N ARG A 239 8.00 13.86 3.89
CA ARG A 239 8.77 14.56 2.85
C ARG A 239 9.15 13.65 1.71
N SER A 240 9.60 12.43 2.02
CA SER A 240 9.93 11.45 1.00
C SER A 240 8.73 11.08 0.13
N PHE A 241 7.56 10.80 0.72
CA PHE A 241 6.37 10.46 -0.07
C PHE A 241 5.83 11.66 -0.87
N ILE A 242 5.93 12.87 -0.35
CA ILE A 242 5.62 14.08 -1.12
C ILE A 242 6.55 14.22 -2.33
N ASN A 243 7.85 13.95 -2.16
CA ASN A 243 8.80 13.93 -3.27
C ASN A 243 8.46 12.83 -4.27
N GLN A 244 8.23 11.61 -3.79
CA GLN A 244 7.86 10.45 -4.63
C GLN A 244 6.64 10.74 -5.49
N ILE A 245 5.57 11.26 -4.90
CA ILE A 245 4.28 11.46 -5.59
C ILE A 245 4.32 12.72 -6.47
N PHE A 246 4.73 13.85 -5.92
CA PHE A 246 4.51 15.15 -6.56
C PHE A 246 5.72 15.71 -7.30
N VAL A 247 6.90 15.13 -7.13
CA VAL A 247 8.13 15.56 -7.81
C VAL A 247 8.59 14.55 -8.83
N THR A 248 8.81 13.29 -8.40
CA THR A 248 9.32 12.23 -9.29
C THR A 248 8.22 11.49 -10.02
N GLY A 249 7.02 11.38 -9.44
CA GLY A 249 5.89 10.62 -9.95
C GLY A 249 6.00 9.11 -9.73
N LEU A 250 7.16 8.60 -9.33
CA LEU A 250 7.33 7.20 -8.96
C LEU A 250 7.21 7.06 -7.44
N PHE A 251 6.23 6.30 -6.96
CA PHE A 251 6.00 6.18 -5.52
C PHE A 251 5.65 4.77 -5.08
N HIS A 252 6.02 4.47 -3.84
CA HIS A 252 5.61 3.22 -3.20
C HIS A 252 4.13 3.28 -2.87
N ALA A 253 3.37 2.33 -3.40
CA ALA A 253 1.90 2.34 -3.34
C ALA A 253 1.31 1.60 -2.12
N ASP A 254 2.16 0.96 -1.31
CA ASP A 254 1.77 0.28 -0.06
C ASP A 254 2.64 0.73 1.13
N PRO A 255 2.42 1.93 1.70
CA PRO A 255 3.18 2.45 2.83
C PRO A 255 2.79 1.78 4.16
N HIS A 256 2.63 0.47 4.16
CA HIS A 256 2.38 -0.27 5.39
C HIS A 256 3.60 -0.17 6.33
N PRO A 257 3.42 0.08 7.64
CA PRO A 257 4.52 0.22 8.60
C PRO A 257 5.49 -0.97 8.66
N GLY A 258 5.05 -2.15 8.24
CA GLY A 258 5.88 -3.35 8.15
C GLY A 258 6.94 -3.30 7.05
N ASN A 259 6.76 -2.42 6.05
CA ASN A 259 7.70 -2.24 4.94
C ASN A 259 8.84 -1.26 5.30
N PHE A 260 8.71 -0.52 6.40
CA PHE A 260 9.69 0.47 6.85
C PHE A 260 10.53 -0.07 8.00
N PHE A 261 11.83 0.12 7.86
CA PHE A 261 12.81 -0.21 8.88
C PHE A 261 13.61 1.02 9.28
N VAL A 262 14.19 0.99 10.45
CA VAL A 262 15.14 2.01 10.91
C VAL A 262 16.49 1.33 11.10
N THR A 263 17.50 1.83 10.38
CA THR A 263 18.87 1.31 10.47
C THR A 263 19.53 1.71 11.78
N PRO A 264 20.66 1.06 12.19
CA PRO A 264 21.43 1.46 13.37
C PRO A 264 21.91 2.93 13.33
N GLN A 265 22.00 3.52 12.13
CA GLN A 265 22.38 4.92 11.93
C GLN A 265 21.18 5.88 11.99
N GLY A 266 19.96 5.37 12.30
CA GLY A 266 18.75 6.16 12.41
C GLY A 266 18.13 6.54 11.05
N LYS A 267 18.57 5.95 9.93
CA LYS A 267 18.00 6.18 8.60
C LYS A 267 16.79 5.28 8.37
N LEU A 268 15.81 5.80 7.64
CA LEU A 268 14.70 4.97 7.15
C LEU A 268 15.19 4.02 6.05
N ALA A 269 14.67 2.81 6.05
CA ALA A 269 14.88 1.83 4.98
C ALA A 269 13.54 1.30 4.48
N LEU A 270 13.44 1.08 3.17
CA LEU A 270 12.30 0.45 2.51
C LEU A 270 12.80 -0.87 1.91
N LEU A 271 12.12 -1.98 2.23
CA LEU A 271 12.61 -3.32 1.90
C LEU A 271 11.72 -4.08 0.90
N ASP A 272 10.50 -3.64 0.67
CA ASP A 272 9.56 -4.26 -0.27
C ASP A 272 9.28 -3.30 -1.43
N PHE A 273 9.26 -3.81 -2.68
CA PHE A 273 9.00 -3.04 -3.90
C PHE A 273 7.92 -3.71 -4.76
N GLY A 274 7.12 -4.59 -4.17
CA GLY A 274 6.03 -5.29 -4.84
C GLY A 274 4.93 -4.36 -5.34
N ALA A 275 4.67 -3.28 -4.61
CA ALA A 275 3.64 -2.30 -4.94
C ALA A 275 4.26 -0.92 -5.23
N VAL A 276 4.44 -0.60 -6.49
CA VAL A 276 4.96 0.70 -6.96
C VAL A 276 4.03 1.25 -8.03
N ALA A 277 3.70 2.53 -7.94
CA ALA A 277 2.90 3.24 -8.91
C ALA A 277 3.68 4.38 -9.56
N GLN A 278 3.26 4.74 -10.77
CA GLN A 278 3.90 5.81 -11.52
C GLN A 278 2.83 6.73 -12.12
N LEU A 279 2.97 8.02 -11.85
CA LEU A 279 2.21 9.10 -12.48
C LEU A 279 3.00 9.64 -13.68
N THR A 280 2.29 10.14 -14.65
CA THR A 280 2.88 10.96 -15.72
C THR A 280 3.28 12.35 -15.19
N ASP A 281 4.20 13.02 -15.87
CA ASP A 281 4.61 14.39 -15.48
C ASP A 281 3.41 15.35 -15.44
N SER A 282 2.44 15.19 -16.36
CA SER A 282 1.22 16.02 -16.38
C SER A 282 0.30 15.74 -15.20
N GLU A 283 0.18 14.50 -14.76
CA GLU A 283 -0.59 14.13 -13.55
C GLU A 283 0.09 14.67 -12.29
N CYS A 284 1.41 14.52 -12.19
CA CYS A 284 2.18 15.09 -11.08
C CYS A 284 1.97 16.60 -10.96
N GLU A 285 2.03 17.33 -12.09
CA GLU A 285 1.81 18.78 -12.13
C GLU A 285 0.37 19.12 -11.72
N ALA A 286 -0.63 18.42 -12.27
CA ALA A 286 -2.02 18.67 -11.98
C ALA A 286 -2.34 18.44 -10.49
N TYR A 287 -1.92 17.29 -9.93
CA TYR A 287 -2.16 16.98 -8.52
C TYR A 287 -1.39 17.90 -7.57
N ARG A 288 -0.17 18.29 -7.94
CA ARG A 288 0.60 19.30 -7.20
C ARG A 288 -0.12 20.64 -7.14
N ASN A 289 -0.67 21.12 -8.26
CA ASN A 289 -1.42 22.37 -8.30
C ASN A 289 -2.68 22.30 -7.41
N VAL A 290 -3.39 21.18 -7.39
CA VAL A 290 -4.52 20.94 -6.47
C VAL A 290 -4.05 21.00 -5.01
N LEU A 291 -2.94 20.33 -4.68
CA LEU A 291 -2.41 20.28 -3.32
C LEU A 291 -1.98 21.67 -2.83
N VAL A 292 -1.25 22.41 -3.67
CA VAL A 292 -0.80 23.76 -3.36
C VAL A 292 -1.99 24.70 -3.17
N ALA A 293 -3.00 24.62 -4.03
CA ALA A 293 -4.22 25.43 -3.90
C ALA A 293 -4.99 25.09 -2.62
N LEU A 294 -5.06 23.82 -2.24
CA LEU A 294 -5.65 23.38 -0.98
C LEU A 294 -4.90 23.95 0.23
N PHE A 295 -3.59 23.86 0.26
CA PHE A 295 -2.75 24.36 1.36
C PHE A 295 -2.81 25.89 1.50
N ASN A 296 -2.82 26.58 0.36
CA ASN A 296 -2.92 28.06 0.35
C ASN A 296 -4.37 28.54 0.49
N ARG A 297 -5.35 27.65 0.66
CA ARG A 297 -6.79 27.95 0.74
C ARG A 297 -7.29 28.81 -0.45
N GLN A 298 -6.77 28.54 -1.65
CA GLN A 298 -7.15 29.24 -2.88
C GLN A 298 -8.47 28.69 -3.41
N GLN A 299 -9.58 29.32 -3.06
CA GLN A 299 -10.92 28.88 -3.46
C GLN A 299 -11.23 29.19 -4.93
N SER A 300 -10.75 30.33 -5.45
CA SER A 300 -11.20 30.91 -6.72
C SER A 300 -10.93 30.03 -7.94
N GLU A 301 -9.90 29.19 -7.91
CA GLU A 301 -9.50 28.32 -9.04
C GLU A 301 -9.54 26.82 -8.71
N PHE A 302 -9.93 26.47 -7.50
CA PHE A 302 -9.81 25.09 -6.99
C PHE A 302 -10.63 24.09 -7.80
N ASP A 303 -11.89 24.43 -8.15
CA ASP A 303 -12.75 23.62 -9.01
C ASP A 303 -12.11 23.39 -10.40
N LEU A 304 -11.54 24.43 -11.00
CA LEU A 304 -10.86 24.34 -12.28
C LEU A 304 -9.61 23.44 -12.21
N LEU A 305 -8.84 23.55 -11.13
CA LEU A 305 -7.65 22.72 -10.91
C LEU A 305 -8.02 21.24 -10.72
N LEU A 306 -9.09 20.95 -9.97
CA LEU A 306 -9.61 19.58 -9.83
C LEU A 306 -10.02 18.99 -11.18
N ARG A 307 -10.78 19.73 -12.00
CA ARG A 307 -11.19 19.27 -13.33
C ARG A 307 -9.99 19.03 -14.26
N LYS A 308 -8.97 19.91 -14.22
CA LYS A 308 -7.72 19.70 -14.96
C LYS A 308 -6.96 18.45 -14.47
N ALA A 309 -7.08 18.12 -13.21
CA ALA A 309 -6.51 16.90 -12.61
C ALA A 309 -7.36 15.63 -12.85
N GLY A 310 -8.41 15.73 -13.67
CA GLY A 310 -9.25 14.60 -14.08
C GLY A 310 -10.39 14.27 -13.12
N PHE A 311 -10.67 15.11 -12.12
CA PHE A 311 -11.83 14.93 -11.26
C PHE A 311 -13.11 15.41 -11.95
N ASP A 312 -14.18 14.63 -11.85
CA ASP A 312 -15.52 15.10 -12.22
C ASP A 312 -16.19 15.69 -10.97
N VAL A 313 -16.41 17.00 -10.98
CA VAL A 313 -16.93 17.77 -9.84
C VAL A 313 -18.32 18.30 -10.21
N PRO A 314 -19.41 17.54 -9.95
CA PRO A 314 -20.77 17.97 -10.30
C PRO A 314 -21.24 19.14 -9.46
N ASN A 315 -20.84 19.26 -8.20
CA ASN A 315 -21.23 20.32 -7.28
C ASN A 315 -19.99 20.99 -6.66
N GLY A 316 -19.32 21.85 -7.44
CA GLY A 316 -18.10 22.56 -7.02
C GLY A 316 -18.35 23.50 -5.83
N GLN A 317 -19.52 24.14 -5.75
CA GLN A 317 -19.85 25.06 -4.67
C GLN A 317 -19.95 24.31 -3.31
N LEU A 318 -20.68 23.20 -3.28
CA LEU A 318 -20.77 22.35 -2.08
C LEU A 318 -19.40 21.83 -1.66
N LEU A 319 -18.55 21.45 -2.62
CA LEU A 319 -17.20 21.01 -2.32
C LEU A 319 -16.36 22.11 -1.67
N LEU A 320 -16.44 23.35 -2.20
CA LEU A 320 -15.72 24.51 -1.64
C LEU A 320 -16.21 24.85 -0.24
N GLU A 321 -17.52 24.86 -0.01
CA GLU A 321 -18.12 25.06 1.32
C GLU A 321 -17.60 24.01 2.31
N LEU A 322 -17.63 22.74 1.94
CA LEU A 322 -17.20 21.64 2.80
C LEU A 322 -15.69 21.63 3.09
N LEU A 323 -14.85 22.13 2.15
CA LEU A 323 -13.40 22.14 2.29
C LEU A 323 -12.87 23.43 2.96
N PHE A 324 -13.47 24.58 2.70
CA PHE A 324 -12.89 25.87 3.05
C PHE A 324 -13.66 26.70 4.09
N GLU A 325 -14.97 26.42 4.31
CA GLU A 325 -15.77 27.13 5.32
C GLU A 325 -15.65 26.53 6.73
N ARG A 326 -15.02 25.37 6.87
CA ARG A 326 -14.76 24.76 8.18
C ARG A 326 -13.57 25.42 8.89
N ASP A 327 -13.56 25.28 10.23
CA ASP A 327 -12.45 25.75 11.05
C ASP A 327 -11.13 25.17 10.53
N PRO A 328 -10.11 26.02 10.23
CA PRO A 328 -8.78 25.56 9.85
C PRO A 328 -8.19 24.50 10.77
N ALA A 329 -8.48 24.54 12.08
CA ALA A 329 -8.05 23.55 13.04
C ALA A 329 -8.62 22.15 12.79
N GLU A 330 -9.75 22.02 12.08
CA GLU A 330 -10.33 20.74 11.67
C GLU A 330 -9.64 20.15 10.43
N PHE A 331 -8.81 20.92 9.74
CA PHE A 331 -8.10 20.54 8.53
C PHE A 331 -6.57 20.42 8.72
N GLU A 332 -6.12 20.29 9.96
CA GLU A 332 -4.70 20.18 10.26
C GLU A 332 -4.08 18.91 9.67
N GLY A 333 -3.60 19.00 8.45
CA GLY A 333 -2.56 18.13 7.90
C GLY A 333 -3.03 16.84 7.21
N LEU A 334 -2.05 16.08 6.80
CA LEU A 334 -2.21 14.76 6.16
C LEU A 334 -2.95 13.75 7.03
N SER A 335 -2.95 13.95 8.36
CA SER A 335 -3.71 13.13 9.32
C SER A 335 -5.22 13.15 9.09
N GLN A 336 -5.72 14.11 8.31
CA GLN A 336 -7.12 14.29 7.98
C GLN A 336 -7.49 13.92 6.54
N MET A 337 -6.59 13.28 5.81
CA MET A 337 -6.84 12.89 4.41
C MET A 337 -8.11 12.04 4.26
N GLU A 338 -8.39 11.17 5.23
CA GLU A 338 -9.64 10.40 5.27
C GLU A 338 -10.88 11.31 5.31
N THR A 339 -10.81 12.41 6.07
CA THR A 339 -11.89 13.40 6.14
C THR A 339 -12.06 14.13 4.79
N HIS A 340 -10.96 14.48 4.11
CA HIS A 340 -11.02 15.07 2.77
C HIS A 340 -11.65 14.13 1.75
N MET A 341 -11.29 12.85 1.77
CA MET A 341 -11.89 11.84 0.89
C MET A 341 -13.40 11.70 1.14
N ARG A 342 -13.82 11.69 2.42
CA ARG A 342 -15.24 11.65 2.77
C ARG A 342 -16.01 12.91 2.30
N ILE A 343 -15.39 14.08 2.36
CA ILE A 343 -15.97 15.32 1.82
C ILE A 343 -16.15 15.23 0.30
N MET A 344 -15.14 14.75 -0.42
CA MET A 344 -15.22 14.57 -1.87
C MET A 344 -16.36 13.64 -2.26
N ARG A 345 -16.53 12.52 -1.53
CA ARG A 345 -17.66 11.60 -1.71
C ARG A 345 -19.01 12.29 -1.47
N ARG A 346 -19.14 13.06 -0.37
CA ARG A 346 -20.39 13.78 -0.06
C ARG A 346 -20.76 14.83 -1.11
N ALA A 347 -19.75 15.40 -1.77
CA ALA A 347 -19.93 16.32 -2.90
C ALA A 347 -20.09 15.59 -4.25
N GLU A 348 -20.22 14.25 -4.24
CA GLU A 348 -20.34 13.38 -5.42
C GLU A 348 -19.20 13.53 -6.44
N VAL A 349 -18.01 13.89 -5.96
CA VAL A 349 -16.82 14.03 -6.79
C VAL A 349 -16.35 12.66 -7.26
N LYS A 350 -16.29 12.45 -8.57
CA LYS A 350 -15.66 11.26 -9.13
C LYS A 350 -14.15 11.45 -9.17
N ILE A 351 -13.45 10.52 -8.59
CA ILE A 351 -12.01 10.54 -8.35
C ILE A 351 -11.32 9.72 -9.44
N PRO A 352 -10.26 10.22 -10.12
CA PRO A 352 -9.47 9.43 -11.05
C PRO A 352 -8.81 8.22 -10.36
N ASP A 353 -8.70 7.08 -11.07
CA ASP A 353 -8.13 5.83 -10.51
C ASP A 353 -6.72 6.03 -9.94
N ASN A 354 -5.87 6.78 -10.63
CA ASN A 354 -4.52 7.11 -10.17
C ASN A 354 -4.51 7.92 -8.87
N PHE A 355 -5.49 8.80 -8.69
CA PHE A 355 -5.65 9.56 -7.44
C PHE A 355 -6.13 8.68 -6.30
N VAL A 356 -6.97 7.67 -6.56
CA VAL A 356 -7.41 6.71 -5.53
C VAL A 356 -6.22 6.03 -4.89
N MET A 357 -5.27 5.56 -5.71
CA MET A 357 -4.04 4.91 -5.22
C MET A 357 -3.17 5.87 -4.40
N MET A 358 -2.96 7.09 -4.91
CA MET A 358 -2.24 8.14 -4.19
C MET A 358 -2.93 8.52 -2.87
N GLY A 359 -4.26 8.67 -2.89
CA GLY A 359 -5.07 8.97 -1.71
C GLY A 359 -4.91 7.91 -0.61
N ARG A 360 -4.88 6.63 -0.98
CA ARG A 360 -4.62 5.51 -0.05
C ARG A 360 -3.26 5.64 0.64
N VAL A 361 -2.23 5.99 -0.12
CA VAL A 361 -0.89 6.22 0.40
C VAL A 361 -0.92 7.36 1.43
N LEU A 362 -1.53 8.48 1.09
CA LEU A 362 -1.63 9.63 1.97
C LEU A 362 -2.46 9.36 3.23
N ILE A 363 -3.55 8.58 3.12
CA ILE A 363 -4.36 8.12 4.26
C ILE A 363 -3.53 7.24 5.19
N SER A 364 -2.76 6.29 4.65
CA SER A 364 -1.93 5.39 5.45
C SER A 364 -0.86 6.17 6.23
N ILE A 365 -0.19 7.11 5.58
CA ILE A 365 0.78 8.00 6.22
C ILE A 365 0.10 8.88 7.27
N GLY A 366 -1.05 9.47 6.95
CA GLY A 366 -1.86 10.24 7.90
C GLY A 366 -2.25 9.44 9.14
N GLY A 367 -2.58 8.16 8.96
CA GLY A 367 -2.85 7.23 10.06
C GLY A 367 -1.64 7.05 11.00
N LEU A 368 -0.44 6.94 10.43
CA LEU A 368 0.80 6.88 11.23
C LEU A 368 1.03 8.18 12.00
N LEU A 369 0.91 9.34 11.35
CA LEU A 369 1.04 10.64 12.01
C LEU A 369 0.07 10.79 13.19
N LYS A 370 -1.18 10.39 12.98
CA LYS A 370 -2.23 10.41 14.03
C LYS A 370 -1.87 9.47 15.19
N GLN A 371 -1.43 8.24 14.89
CA GLN A 371 -1.06 7.24 15.90
C GLN A 371 0.05 7.75 16.82
N TYR A 372 1.07 8.40 16.26
CA TYR A 372 2.22 8.91 17.02
C TYR A 372 2.07 10.40 17.40
N LYS A 373 0.92 11.02 17.13
CA LYS A 373 0.62 12.43 17.44
C LYS A 373 1.65 13.42 16.85
N VAL A 374 2.19 13.09 15.68
CA VAL A 374 3.13 13.95 14.98
C VAL A 374 2.37 14.94 14.12
N LYS A 375 2.70 16.21 14.25
CA LYS A 375 2.15 17.29 13.43
C LYS A 375 3.09 17.60 12.28
N VAL A 376 2.51 17.89 11.12
CA VAL A 376 3.23 18.33 9.93
C VAL A 376 2.73 19.71 9.57
N ASP A 377 3.64 20.68 9.51
CA ASP A 377 3.33 22.02 9.03
C ASP A 377 3.12 21.99 7.51
N LEU A 378 1.90 22.28 7.08
CA LEU A 378 1.52 22.26 5.67
C LEU A 378 2.20 23.38 4.87
N GLN A 379 2.50 24.52 5.50
CA GLN A 379 3.19 25.63 4.82
C GLN A 379 4.66 25.26 4.60
N GLU A 380 5.32 24.67 5.60
CA GLU A 380 6.67 24.14 5.44
C GLU A 380 6.72 23.06 4.36
N LEU A 381 5.73 22.16 4.33
CA LEU A 381 5.64 21.11 3.34
C LEU A 381 5.40 21.64 1.92
N ALA A 382 4.57 22.68 1.77
CA ALA A 382 4.36 23.36 0.49
C ALA A 382 5.64 24.04 0.00
N LEU A 383 6.36 24.71 0.89
CA LEU A 383 7.64 25.33 0.56
C LEU A 383 8.68 24.29 0.13
N TYR A 384 8.80 23.18 0.88
CA TYR A 384 9.66 22.06 0.52
C TYR A 384 9.34 21.52 -0.87
N LEU A 385 8.06 21.28 -1.16
CA LEU A 385 7.61 20.80 -2.48
C LEU A 385 8.01 21.75 -3.60
N MET A 386 7.83 23.06 -3.41
CA MET A 386 8.21 24.08 -4.41
C MET A 386 9.73 24.09 -4.66
N MET A 387 10.53 23.95 -3.61
CA MET A 387 12.00 23.90 -3.73
C MET A 387 12.46 22.63 -4.49
N GLU A 388 11.90 21.47 -4.19
CA GLU A 388 12.26 20.21 -4.86
C GLU A 388 11.85 20.22 -6.34
N VAL A 389 10.71 20.82 -6.68
CA VAL A 389 10.29 21.01 -8.09
C VAL A 389 11.25 21.93 -8.83
N ALA A 390 11.68 23.02 -8.22
CA ALA A 390 12.66 23.93 -8.82
C ALA A 390 14.01 23.24 -9.02
N ARG A 391 14.44 22.39 -8.07
CA ARG A 391 15.68 21.60 -8.17
C ARG A 391 15.64 20.59 -9.31
N LYS A 392 14.49 19.93 -9.54
CA LYS A 392 14.33 18.97 -10.65
C LYS A 392 14.35 19.67 -12.02
N ALA A 393 13.92 20.94 -12.10
CA ALA A 393 13.86 21.71 -13.34
C ALA A 393 15.20 22.34 -13.74
N SER A 394 16.18 22.43 -12.83
CA SER A 394 17.54 22.92 -13.06
C SER A 394 18.51 21.83 -13.47
#